data_cf9442c032f3895a3e042a9178b167c4
#
_entry.id   cf9442c032f3895a3e042a9178b167c4
#
_cell.length_a   1.000
_cell.length_b   1.000
_cell.length_c   1.000
_cell.angle_alpha   90.00
_cell.angle_beta   90.00
_cell.angle_gamma   90.00
#
_symmetry.space_group_name_H-M   'P 1'
#
loop_
_entity.id
_entity.type
_entity.pdbx_description
1 polymer ?
#
loop_
_entity_poly.entity_id
_entity_poly.type
_entity_poly.pdbx_seq_one_letter_code
_entity_poly.pdbx_strand_id
1 'polypeptide(L)'
;MMSGGMRKKTIGALALATVMTSSLALAQALDFETYRTRVEPIFLKKRPGHARCVVCHEANNSAFRLQPKPPDGSTWTEEQSRKNFESVSHLVKPGDPLSSKLLKHPLAPDAGGDEFHGGGWQFVSQKDADWMAIAEWVRSAK
;
A
#
# COMPACT_ATOMS: atom_id res chain seq x y z
N MET A 1 -12.34 -15.47 85.70
CA MET A 1 -11.44 -15.92 84.60
C MET A 1 -12.26 -16.04 83.31
N MET A 2 -12.19 -15.06 82.47
CA MET A 2 -12.91 -15.04 81.12
C MET A 2 -11.90 -14.90 80.01
N SER A 3 -11.77 -15.99 79.27
CA SER A 3 -10.88 -16.05 78.09
C SER A 3 -11.59 -15.48 76.86
N GLY A 4 -11.11 -14.38 76.37
CA GLY A 4 -11.63 -13.73 75.14
C GLY A 4 -10.98 -14.33 73.92
N GLY A 5 -11.75 -15.07 73.13
CA GLY A 5 -11.30 -15.60 71.80
C GLY A 5 -11.29 -14.55 70.70
N MET A 6 -10.12 -14.26 70.22
CA MET A 6 -9.88 -13.32 69.10
C MET A 6 -10.14 -14.00 67.73
N ARG A 7 -11.25 -13.64 67.08
CA ARG A 7 -11.57 -14.12 65.73
C ARG A 7 -10.72 -13.36 64.68
N LYS A 8 -9.82 -14.07 64.06
CA LYS A 8 -9.07 -13.55 62.88
C LYS A 8 -9.99 -13.53 61.67
N LYS A 9 -10.26 -12.34 61.14
CA LYS A 9 -10.94 -12.15 59.85
C LYS A 9 -9.90 -12.29 58.74
N THR A 10 -10.00 -13.35 57.95
CA THR A 10 -9.24 -13.54 56.72
C THR A 10 -9.91 -12.73 55.61
N ILE A 11 -9.24 -11.69 55.14
CA ILE A 11 -9.66 -10.92 53.98
C ILE A 11 -9.07 -11.65 52.78
N GLY A 12 -9.95 -12.31 51.98
CA GLY A 12 -9.59 -12.91 50.71
C GLY A 12 -9.37 -11.82 49.63
N ALA A 13 -8.15 -11.68 49.20
CA ALA A 13 -7.83 -10.81 48.04
C ALA A 13 -8.25 -11.51 46.77
N LEU A 14 -9.29 -10.98 46.12
CA LEU A 14 -9.72 -11.41 44.79
C LEU A 14 -8.79 -10.78 43.76
N ALA A 15 -7.86 -11.56 43.22
CA ALA A 15 -6.99 -11.12 42.12
C ALA A 15 -7.79 -11.10 40.81
N LEU A 16 -8.10 -9.90 40.31
CA LEU A 16 -8.69 -9.71 38.98
C LEU A 16 -7.60 -9.90 37.93
N ALA A 17 -7.58 -11.06 37.28
CA ALA A 17 -6.69 -11.31 36.14
C ALA A 17 -7.24 -10.57 34.92
N THR A 18 -6.63 -9.45 34.58
CA THR A 18 -6.91 -8.72 33.35
C THR A 18 -6.29 -9.49 32.17
N VAL A 19 -7.12 -10.20 31.40
CA VAL A 19 -6.70 -10.82 30.15
C VAL A 19 -6.51 -9.73 29.12
N MET A 20 -5.26 -9.33 28.86
CA MET A 20 -4.93 -8.47 27.73
C MET A 20 -5.01 -9.30 26.45
N THR A 21 -6.12 -9.16 25.72
CA THR A 21 -6.24 -9.65 24.36
C THR A 21 -5.42 -8.75 23.43
N SER A 22 -4.19 -9.18 23.14
CA SER A 22 -3.38 -8.56 22.08
C SER A 22 -4.06 -8.85 20.74
N SER A 23 -4.80 -7.87 20.20
CA SER A 23 -5.23 -7.90 18.81
C SER A 23 -3.98 -7.82 17.95
N LEU A 24 -3.56 -8.96 17.39
CA LEU A 24 -2.60 -8.99 16.29
C LEU A 24 -3.30 -8.30 15.11
N ALA A 25 -2.96 -7.04 14.87
CA ALA A 25 -3.32 -6.36 13.63
C ALA A 25 -2.65 -7.15 12.51
N LEU A 26 -3.42 -7.94 11.76
CA LEU A 26 -2.95 -8.56 10.53
C LEU A 26 -2.52 -7.41 9.62
N ALA A 27 -1.23 -7.37 9.28
CA ALA A 27 -0.72 -6.41 8.30
C ALA A 27 -1.51 -6.62 7.01
N GLN A 28 -2.18 -5.58 6.53
CA GLN A 28 -2.94 -5.65 5.29
C GLN A 28 -1.98 -5.95 4.14
N ALA A 29 -2.18 -7.08 3.48
CA ALA A 29 -1.37 -7.52 2.37
C ALA A 29 -1.99 -7.09 1.04
N LEU A 30 -1.15 -6.55 0.16
CA LEU A 30 -1.52 -6.25 -1.22
C LEU A 30 -1.53 -7.55 -2.03
N ASP A 31 -2.54 -7.71 -2.88
CA ASP A 31 -2.68 -8.90 -3.73
C ASP A 31 -1.79 -8.81 -4.97
N PHE A 32 -0.87 -9.76 -5.12
CA PHE A 32 0.09 -9.81 -6.23
C PHE A 32 -0.58 -10.12 -7.58
N GLU A 33 -1.56 -11.01 -7.62
CA GLU A 33 -2.19 -11.39 -8.89
C GLU A 33 -3.05 -10.24 -9.44
N THR A 34 -3.76 -9.52 -8.58
CA THR A 34 -4.46 -8.29 -8.98
C THR A 34 -3.47 -7.22 -9.45
N TYR A 35 -2.35 -7.06 -8.75
CA TYR A 35 -1.28 -6.17 -9.19
C TYR A 35 -0.81 -6.53 -10.60
N ARG A 36 -0.39 -7.76 -10.82
CA ARG A 36 0.18 -8.25 -12.07
C ARG A 36 -0.78 -8.11 -13.25
N THR A 37 -2.07 -8.39 -13.03
CA THR A 37 -3.07 -8.43 -14.10
C THR A 37 -3.76 -7.09 -14.37
N ARG A 38 -3.88 -6.22 -13.37
CA ARG A 38 -4.66 -4.98 -13.47
C ARG A 38 -3.84 -3.70 -13.26
N VAL A 39 -2.81 -3.72 -12.44
CA VAL A 39 -2.01 -2.54 -12.09
C VAL A 39 -0.76 -2.43 -12.95
N GLU A 40 0.05 -3.47 -13.00
CA GLU A 40 1.33 -3.47 -13.69
C GLU A 40 1.21 -3.12 -15.20
N PRO A 41 0.21 -3.58 -15.96
CA PRO A 41 0.02 -3.18 -17.36
C PRO A 41 -0.13 -1.67 -17.57
N ILE A 42 -0.64 -0.95 -16.57
CA ILE A 42 -0.79 0.52 -16.62
C ILE A 42 0.58 1.21 -16.77
N PHE A 43 1.64 0.66 -16.20
CA PHE A 43 2.98 1.22 -16.27
C PHE A 43 3.61 1.10 -17.66
N LEU A 44 3.13 0.17 -18.49
CA LEU A 44 3.53 -0.02 -19.89
C LEU A 44 2.62 0.74 -20.86
N LYS A 45 1.44 1.18 -20.41
CA LYS A 45 0.42 1.78 -21.27
C LYS A 45 0.86 3.15 -21.79
N LYS A 46 0.75 3.34 -23.12
CA LYS A 46 0.92 4.66 -23.75
C LYS A 46 -0.30 5.52 -23.47
N ARG A 47 -0.08 6.69 -22.89
CA ARG A 47 -1.13 7.70 -22.67
C ARG A 47 -0.90 8.89 -23.61
N PRO A 48 -1.94 9.49 -24.22
CA PRO A 48 -1.79 10.67 -25.05
C PRO A 48 -1.09 11.81 -24.30
N GLY A 49 -0.07 12.41 -24.92
CA GLY A 49 0.67 13.53 -24.30
C GLY A 49 1.65 13.17 -23.20
N HIS A 50 1.74 11.89 -22.80
CA HIS A 50 2.61 11.46 -21.69
C HIS A 50 3.60 10.38 -22.10
N ALA A 51 4.77 10.36 -21.47
CA ALA A 51 5.65 9.20 -21.49
C ALA A 51 5.00 8.03 -20.70
N ARG A 52 5.32 6.79 -21.06
CA ARG A 52 4.95 5.64 -20.22
C ARG A 52 5.71 5.72 -18.89
N CYS A 53 5.09 5.27 -17.81
CA CYS A 53 5.74 5.24 -16.49
C CYS A 53 7.11 4.55 -16.54
N VAL A 54 7.19 3.39 -17.19
CA VAL A 54 8.42 2.61 -17.33
C VAL A 54 9.57 3.40 -17.96
N VAL A 55 9.32 4.29 -18.92
CA VAL A 55 10.38 5.04 -19.63
C VAL A 55 11.24 5.87 -18.65
N CYS A 56 10.61 6.47 -17.66
CA CYS A 56 11.32 7.25 -16.66
C CYS A 56 11.74 6.42 -15.43
N HIS A 57 11.01 5.33 -15.14
CA HIS A 57 11.18 4.57 -13.90
C HIS A 57 11.98 3.28 -14.03
N GLU A 58 12.36 2.83 -15.23
CA GLU A 58 13.23 1.66 -15.40
C GLU A 58 14.72 1.93 -15.11
N ALA A 59 15.18 3.16 -15.28
CA ALA A 59 16.62 3.49 -15.24
C ALA A 59 17.02 4.51 -14.17
N ASN A 60 16.07 5.03 -13.38
CA ASN A 60 16.37 6.07 -12.41
C ASN A 60 16.54 5.52 -10.98
N ASN A 61 17.09 6.38 -10.11
CA ASN A 61 17.26 6.07 -8.69
C ASN A 61 16.06 6.56 -7.84
N SER A 62 14.87 6.73 -8.45
CA SER A 62 13.68 7.11 -7.71
C SER A 62 13.17 5.95 -6.86
N ALA A 63 12.35 6.27 -5.86
CA ALA A 63 11.71 5.25 -5.04
C ALA A 63 10.77 4.35 -5.84
N PHE A 64 10.19 4.86 -6.93
CA PHE A 64 9.42 4.06 -7.90
C PHE A 64 10.37 3.53 -8.96
N ARG A 65 10.85 2.32 -8.78
CA ARG A 65 11.79 1.66 -9.70
C ARG A 65 11.18 0.41 -10.29
N LEU A 66 11.15 0.38 -11.61
CA LEU A 66 10.66 -0.76 -12.40
C LEU A 66 11.83 -1.52 -13.03
N GLN A 67 11.63 -2.80 -13.29
CA GLN A 67 12.54 -3.59 -14.10
C GLN A 67 12.57 -3.06 -15.54
N PRO A 68 13.68 -3.26 -16.26
CA PRO A 68 13.75 -2.85 -17.66
C PRO A 68 12.59 -3.42 -18.47
N LYS A 69 12.05 -2.59 -19.36
CA LYS A 69 10.98 -3.00 -20.26
C LYS A 69 11.48 -4.13 -21.19
N PRO A 70 10.69 -5.21 -21.39
CA PRO A 70 11.03 -6.25 -22.33
C PRO A 70 11.26 -5.69 -23.74
N PRO A 71 12.34 -6.12 -24.46
CA PRO A 71 12.71 -5.57 -25.76
C PRO A 71 11.64 -5.78 -26.84
N ASP A 72 10.91 -6.87 -26.77
CA ASP A 72 9.85 -7.26 -27.72
C ASP A 72 8.50 -6.56 -27.46
N GLY A 73 8.44 -5.71 -26.43
CA GLY A 73 7.21 -5.00 -26.05
C GLY A 73 6.20 -5.87 -25.30
N SER A 74 6.57 -7.11 -24.93
CA SER A 74 5.76 -8.00 -24.11
C SER A 74 5.62 -7.48 -22.67
N THR A 75 4.96 -8.23 -21.84
CA THR A 75 4.87 -8.00 -20.40
C THR A 75 6.14 -8.50 -19.70
N TRP A 76 6.38 -8.03 -18.49
CA TRP A 76 7.48 -8.55 -17.66
C TRP A 76 7.29 -10.04 -17.34
N THR A 77 8.39 -10.74 -17.15
CA THR A 77 8.38 -12.10 -16.59
C THR A 77 7.82 -12.07 -15.17
N GLU A 78 7.37 -13.22 -14.66
CA GLU A 78 6.88 -13.29 -13.28
C GLU A 78 7.94 -12.84 -12.26
N GLU A 79 9.21 -13.21 -12.46
CA GLU A 79 10.31 -12.78 -11.59
C GLU A 79 10.46 -11.25 -11.60
N GLN A 80 10.41 -10.62 -12.77
CA GLN A 80 10.46 -9.17 -12.91
C GLN A 80 9.24 -8.50 -12.28
N SER A 81 8.05 -9.07 -12.48
CA SER A 81 6.81 -8.57 -11.88
C SER A 81 6.84 -8.62 -10.35
N ARG A 82 7.46 -9.65 -9.76
CA ARG A 82 7.64 -9.73 -8.30
C ARG A 82 8.58 -8.64 -7.79
N LYS A 83 9.67 -8.36 -8.48
CA LYS A 83 10.58 -7.25 -8.16
C LYS A 83 9.89 -5.88 -8.30
N ASN A 84 9.08 -5.71 -9.35
CA ASN A 84 8.27 -4.52 -9.53
C ASN A 84 7.23 -4.37 -8.40
N PHE A 85 6.55 -5.45 -8.05
CA PHE A 85 5.58 -5.47 -6.96
C PHE A 85 6.20 -5.06 -5.62
N GLU A 86 7.37 -5.58 -5.29
CA GLU A 86 8.11 -5.20 -4.08
C GLU A 86 8.40 -3.69 -4.09
N SER A 87 8.99 -3.16 -5.18
CA SER A 87 9.28 -1.72 -5.33
C SER A 87 8.02 -0.86 -5.19
N VAL A 88 6.94 -1.25 -5.86
CA VAL A 88 5.66 -0.54 -5.85
C VAL A 88 5.00 -0.58 -4.47
N SER A 89 5.09 -1.70 -3.78
CA SER A 89 4.47 -1.87 -2.45
C SER A 89 5.00 -0.88 -1.42
N HIS A 90 6.27 -0.47 -1.51
CA HIS A 90 6.85 0.57 -0.65
C HIS A 90 6.23 1.97 -0.86
N LEU A 91 5.51 2.18 -1.94
CA LEU A 91 4.85 3.45 -2.28
C LEU A 91 3.37 3.44 -1.95
N VAL A 92 2.87 2.34 -1.42
CA VAL A 92 1.46 2.11 -1.12
C VAL A 92 1.23 2.13 0.38
N LYS A 93 0.20 2.84 0.80
CA LYS A 93 -0.40 2.70 2.12
C LYS A 93 -1.68 1.86 1.97
N PRO A 94 -1.65 0.60 2.37
CA PRO A 94 -2.80 -0.30 2.22
C PRO A 94 -4.09 0.33 2.77
N GLY A 95 -5.18 0.24 2.01
CA GLY A 95 -6.47 0.82 2.36
C GLY A 95 -6.63 2.31 2.08
N ASP A 96 -5.53 3.05 1.84
CA ASP A 96 -5.54 4.51 1.70
C ASP A 96 -4.87 4.98 0.39
N PRO A 97 -5.62 5.07 -0.72
CA PRO A 97 -5.11 5.50 -2.02
C PRO A 97 -4.50 6.90 -2.03
N LEU A 98 -5.11 7.86 -1.35
CA LEU A 98 -4.67 9.27 -1.38
C LEU A 98 -3.44 9.52 -0.50
N SER A 99 -3.14 8.65 0.45
CA SER A 99 -1.87 8.66 1.18
C SER A 99 -0.80 7.78 0.54
N SER A 100 -1.14 7.07 -0.55
CA SER A 100 -0.21 6.24 -1.31
C SER A 100 0.55 7.08 -2.32
N LYS A 101 1.88 7.19 -2.19
CA LYS A 101 2.73 7.96 -3.12
C LYS A 101 2.58 7.51 -4.57
N LEU A 102 2.35 6.22 -4.80
CA LEU A 102 2.09 5.65 -6.12
C LEU A 102 0.93 6.35 -6.86
N LEU A 103 -0.10 6.75 -6.14
CA LEU A 103 -1.30 7.38 -6.68
C LEU A 103 -1.30 8.89 -6.56
N LYS A 104 -0.76 9.40 -5.45
CA LYS A 104 -0.77 10.82 -5.17
C LYS A 104 0.24 11.59 -6.03
N HIS A 105 1.46 11.07 -6.17
CA HIS A 105 2.55 11.77 -6.85
C HIS A 105 2.29 12.02 -8.35
N PRO A 106 1.76 11.08 -9.14
CA PRO A 106 1.42 11.32 -10.54
C PRO A 106 0.03 11.94 -10.77
N LEU A 107 -0.72 12.28 -9.73
CA LEU A 107 -2.03 12.93 -9.80
C LEU A 107 -1.88 14.45 -9.85
N ALA A 108 -2.73 15.13 -10.63
CA ALA A 108 -2.74 16.58 -10.70
C ALA A 108 -3.10 17.22 -9.34
N PRO A 109 -2.53 18.40 -8.97
CA PRO A 109 -2.80 19.07 -7.71
C PRO A 109 -4.29 19.37 -7.48
N ASP A 110 -4.99 19.84 -8.50
CA ASP A 110 -6.44 20.12 -8.43
C ASP A 110 -7.30 18.89 -8.13
N ALA A 111 -6.74 17.69 -8.36
CA ALA A 111 -7.38 16.42 -8.01
C ALA A 111 -6.90 15.85 -6.65
N GLY A 112 -6.05 16.57 -5.93
CA GLY A 112 -5.48 16.15 -4.64
C GLY A 112 -4.10 15.53 -4.72
N GLY A 113 -3.42 15.68 -5.86
CA GLY A 113 -2.06 15.20 -6.10
C GLY A 113 -0.98 16.13 -5.56
N ASP A 114 0.26 15.80 -5.89
CA ASP A 114 1.42 16.62 -5.52
C ASP A 114 1.64 17.76 -6.54
N GLU A 115 2.22 18.86 -6.09
CA GLU A 115 2.50 20.06 -6.90
C GLU A 115 3.47 19.79 -8.06
N PHE A 116 4.28 18.76 -7.96
CA PHE A 116 5.29 18.44 -8.96
C PHE A 116 5.43 16.93 -9.20
N HIS A 117 5.47 16.55 -10.47
CA HIS A 117 5.88 15.24 -10.95
C HIS A 117 6.77 15.40 -12.18
N GLY A 118 8.00 14.87 -12.14
CA GLY A 118 9.06 15.15 -13.12
C GLY A 118 8.74 14.81 -14.58
N GLY A 119 7.76 13.94 -14.84
CA GLY A 119 7.29 13.58 -16.19
C GLY A 119 5.93 14.19 -16.53
N GLY A 120 5.45 15.19 -15.77
CA GLY A 120 4.07 15.69 -15.81
C GLY A 120 3.10 14.76 -15.12
N TRP A 121 1.96 15.28 -14.72
CA TRP A 121 0.94 14.50 -14.04
C TRP A 121 0.29 13.50 -15.02
N GLN A 122 0.35 12.23 -14.67
CA GLN A 122 -0.20 11.15 -15.50
C GLN A 122 -1.73 11.07 -15.40
N PHE A 123 -2.30 11.53 -14.28
CA PHE A 123 -3.71 11.48 -13.99
C PHE A 123 -4.23 12.89 -13.69
N VAL A 124 -5.15 13.38 -14.50
CA VAL A 124 -5.78 14.70 -14.29
C VAL A 124 -6.95 14.65 -13.30
N SER A 125 -7.43 13.45 -12.97
CA SER A 125 -8.58 13.24 -12.11
C SER A 125 -8.51 11.87 -11.42
N GLN A 126 -9.06 11.78 -10.22
CA GLN A 126 -9.30 10.50 -9.53
C GLN A 126 -10.36 9.61 -10.24
N LYS A 127 -11.06 10.15 -11.23
CA LYS A 127 -12.02 9.41 -12.10
C LYS A 127 -11.36 8.78 -13.31
N ASP A 128 -10.06 8.98 -13.51
CA ASP A 128 -9.31 8.30 -14.56
C ASP A 128 -9.37 6.78 -14.30
N ALA A 129 -9.69 6.00 -15.35
CA ALA A 129 -9.90 4.56 -15.22
C ALA A 129 -8.66 3.81 -14.69
N ASP A 130 -7.46 4.24 -15.10
CA ASP A 130 -6.22 3.61 -14.66
C ASP A 130 -5.91 4.01 -13.20
N TRP A 131 -6.17 5.28 -12.83
CA TRP A 131 -6.07 5.72 -11.44
C TRP A 131 -7.02 4.93 -10.53
N MET A 132 -8.28 4.76 -10.95
CA MET A 132 -9.28 3.99 -10.21
C MET A 132 -8.88 2.52 -10.06
N ALA A 133 -8.31 1.90 -11.10
CA ALA A 133 -7.86 0.50 -11.03
C ALA A 133 -6.74 0.31 -9.98
N ILE A 134 -5.77 1.23 -9.93
CA ILE A 134 -4.72 1.22 -8.90
C ILE A 134 -5.33 1.49 -7.51
N ALA A 135 -6.24 2.45 -7.40
CA ALA A 135 -6.87 2.80 -6.14
C ALA A 135 -7.72 1.66 -5.56
N GLU A 136 -8.42 0.91 -6.42
CA GLU A 136 -9.19 -0.27 -6.03
C GLU A 136 -8.27 -1.37 -5.48
N TRP A 137 -7.13 -1.63 -6.15
CA TRP A 137 -6.13 -2.57 -5.66
C TRP A 137 -5.59 -2.17 -4.28
N VAL A 138 -5.29 -0.88 -4.09
CA VAL A 138 -4.82 -0.37 -2.79
C VAL A 138 -5.89 -0.53 -1.70
N ARG A 139 -7.17 -0.27 -2.00
CA ARG A 139 -8.28 -0.42 -1.05
C ARG A 139 -8.59 -1.86 -0.71
N SER A 140 -8.34 -2.79 -1.63
CA SER A 140 -8.65 -4.21 -1.46
C SER A 140 -7.62 -4.98 -0.62
N ALA A 141 -6.56 -4.32 -0.13
CA ALA A 141 -5.60 -4.92 0.79
C ALA A 141 -6.32 -5.52 2.02
N LYS A 142 -6.01 -6.77 2.33
CA LYS A 142 -6.65 -7.57 3.39
C LYS A 142 -5.67 -7.85 4.52
#